data_73d4810947f0093f0fd0eef554b49255
#
_entry.id   73d4810947f0093f0fd0eef554b49255
#
_cell.length_a   1.000
_cell.length_b   1.000
_cell.length_c   1.000
_cell.angle_alpha   90.00
_cell.angle_beta   90.00
_cell.angle_gamma   90.00
#
_symmetry.space_group_name_H-M   'P 1'
#
loop_
_entity.id
_entity.type
_entity.pdbx_description
1 polymer ?
#
loop_
_entity_poly.entity_id
_entity_poly.type
_entity_poly.pdbx_seq_one_letter_code
_entity_poly.pdbx_strand_id
1 'polypeptide(L)'
;MQLRGDTITFNGINSSKFGLYLCTVDGGVDYYNRKFGVERSITSESGVIKTIEGNKETLDLQLVKLDRQYKPMPLRDDELEEISRWLFSPQEYKPLMVDNKGVVYYGIFTGGDIWQNEYDKGYLTLRFELNTDHAYSVLQNSTFRVNGTKQIKLTSRHTYSQFNEIDIELKIASGSSFMIFNRTTGQRMELKNLPSGCTHIYIYNEGVKHIENMDDKEQNLRSHFNKVFIHLAYGVNNITIQGQGIVRFISQEKVLLN
;
A
#
# COMPACT_ATOMS: atom_id res chain seq x y z
N MET A 1 9.91 -30.20 2.55
CA MET A 1 9.48 -28.95 3.21
C MET A 1 10.66 -28.02 3.25
N GLN A 2 10.57 -26.87 2.60
CA GLN A 2 11.63 -25.85 2.65
C GLN A 2 11.16 -24.70 3.56
N LEU A 3 11.69 -24.66 4.79
CA LEU A 3 11.45 -23.59 5.73
C LEU A 3 12.38 -22.43 5.38
N ARG A 4 11.84 -21.29 5.04
CA ARG A 4 12.63 -20.07 4.74
C ARG A 4 12.71 -19.10 5.91
N GLY A 5 11.98 -19.35 6.99
CA GLY A 5 11.89 -18.45 8.14
C GLY A 5 11.11 -17.16 7.85
N ASP A 6 10.40 -17.12 6.73
CA ASP A 6 9.61 -15.99 6.30
C ASP A 6 8.33 -15.85 7.15
N THR A 7 7.87 -14.63 7.35
CA THR A 7 6.73 -14.33 8.24
C THR A 7 5.70 -13.47 7.52
N ILE A 8 4.51 -13.39 8.09
CA ILE A 8 3.53 -12.39 7.71
C ILE A 8 3.41 -11.32 8.80
N THR A 9 3.08 -10.10 8.40
CA THR A 9 2.67 -9.05 9.34
C THR A 9 1.25 -8.62 8.99
N PHE A 10 0.31 -8.88 9.88
CA PHE A 10 -1.08 -8.49 9.72
C PHE A 10 -1.50 -7.54 10.83
N ASN A 11 -2.11 -6.42 10.45
CA ASN A 11 -2.57 -5.37 11.38
C ASN A 11 -1.48 -4.97 12.40
N GLY A 12 -0.24 -4.82 11.93
CA GLY A 12 0.91 -4.41 12.74
C GLY A 12 1.52 -5.51 13.62
N ILE A 13 0.96 -6.73 13.65
CA ILE A 13 1.47 -7.85 14.44
C ILE A 13 2.14 -8.86 13.51
N ASN A 14 3.41 -9.20 13.80
CA ASN A 14 4.17 -10.19 13.04
C ASN A 14 3.85 -11.60 13.56
N SER A 15 3.72 -12.56 12.64
CA SER A 15 3.39 -13.96 12.95
C SER A 15 4.44 -14.67 13.80
N SER A 16 5.69 -14.20 13.79
CA SER A 16 6.77 -14.74 14.65
C SER A 16 6.47 -14.58 16.15
N LYS A 17 5.60 -13.64 16.55
CA LYS A 17 5.12 -13.51 17.93
C LYS A 17 4.45 -14.80 18.41
N PHE A 18 3.82 -15.55 17.51
CA PHE A 18 3.16 -16.81 17.76
C PHE A 18 4.02 -18.03 17.37
N GLY A 19 5.26 -17.79 16.94
CA GLY A 19 6.14 -18.82 16.39
C GLY A 19 5.68 -19.35 15.03
N LEU A 20 4.86 -18.57 14.27
CA LEU A 20 4.31 -18.97 12.98
C LEU A 20 5.17 -18.42 11.83
N TYR A 21 5.49 -19.31 10.91
CA TYR A 21 6.31 -19.03 9.74
C TYR A 21 5.66 -19.57 8.47
N LEU A 22 5.87 -18.90 7.36
CA LEU A 22 5.40 -19.37 6.06
C LEU A 22 6.05 -20.69 5.67
N CYS A 23 5.26 -21.60 5.13
CA CYS A 23 5.72 -22.91 4.69
C CYS A 23 5.00 -23.36 3.43
N THR A 24 5.52 -24.41 2.79
CA THR A 24 4.83 -25.18 1.77
C THR A 24 4.55 -26.58 2.31
N VAL A 25 3.31 -27.02 2.26
CA VAL A 25 2.93 -28.36 2.76
C VAL A 25 3.26 -29.43 1.74
N ASP A 26 3.05 -29.17 0.46
CA ASP A 26 3.13 -30.16 -0.63
C ASP A 26 4.42 -30.12 -1.46
N GLY A 27 5.51 -29.56 -0.93
CA GLY A 27 6.78 -29.45 -1.64
C GLY A 27 6.74 -28.52 -2.89
N GLY A 28 5.66 -27.77 -3.06
CA GLY A 28 5.54 -26.71 -4.05
C GLY A 28 6.50 -25.56 -3.77
N VAL A 29 6.72 -24.71 -4.77
CA VAL A 29 7.64 -23.57 -4.67
C VAL A 29 6.98 -22.38 -3.97
N ASP A 30 5.64 -22.32 -3.96
CA ASP A 30 4.86 -21.19 -3.47
C ASP A 30 4.23 -21.49 -2.11
N TYR A 31 4.58 -20.70 -1.12
CA TYR A 31 4.03 -20.72 0.23
C TYR A 31 2.81 -19.79 0.39
N TYR A 32 2.40 -19.15 -0.69
CA TYR A 32 1.09 -18.53 -0.87
C TYR A 32 0.64 -18.74 -2.31
N ASN A 33 -0.64 -18.96 -2.49
CA ASN A 33 -1.24 -19.12 -3.80
C ASN A 33 -2.24 -17.99 -4.01
N ARG A 34 -2.15 -17.36 -5.18
CA ARG A 34 -3.05 -16.31 -5.58
C ARG A 34 -3.97 -16.82 -6.68
N LYS A 35 -5.26 -16.66 -6.48
CA LYS A 35 -6.26 -16.99 -7.49
C LYS A 35 -6.69 -15.72 -8.22
N PHE A 36 -6.57 -15.75 -9.54
CA PHE A 36 -7.12 -14.74 -10.41
C PHE A 36 -8.45 -15.22 -10.99
N GLY A 37 -9.41 -14.33 -11.06
CA GLY A 37 -10.63 -14.59 -11.78
C GLY A 37 -11.23 -13.26 -12.25
N VAL A 38 -11.73 -13.25 -13.49
CA VAL A 38 -12.60 -12.19 -13.99
C VAL A 38 -13.91 -12.86 -14.35
N GLU A 39 -14.94 -12.63 -13.55
CA GLU A 39 -16.30 -13.02 -13.95
C GLU A 39 -16.78 -12.05 -15.01
N ARG A 40 -17.04 -12.60 -16.20
CA ARG A 40 -17.64 -11.85 -17.28
C ARG A 40 -19.10 -12.29 -17.39
N SER A 41 -20.03 -11.44 -16.97
CA SER A 41 -21.43 -11.64 -17.31
C SER A 41 -21.66 -11.18 -18.75
N ILE A 42 -21.92 -12.13 -19.64
CA ILE A 42 -22.34 -11.86 -21.01
C ILE A 42 -23.86 -11.95 -21.03
N THR A 43 -24.53 -10.84 -21.24
CA THR A 43 -25.96 -10.86 -21.53
C THR A 43 -26.15 -11.29 -22.99
N SER A 44 -26.87 -12.36 -23.20
CA SER A 44 -26.93 -13.18 -24.40
C SER A 44 -27.53 -12.55 -25.68
N GLU A 45 -27.96 -11.31 -25.67
CA GLU A 45 -28.66 -10.71 -26.82
C GLU A 45 -27.86 -9.69 -27.63
N SER A 46 -26.72 -9.24 -27.19
CA SER A 46 -25.94 -8.23 -27.95
C SER A 46 -24.43 -8.38 -27.96
N GLY A 47 -23.87 -9.38 -27.29
CA GLY A 47 -22.40 -9.55 -27.23
C GLY A 47 -21.63 -8.41 -26.51
N VAL A 48 -22.35 -7.52 -25.88
CA VAL A 48 -21.76 -6.39 -25.15
C VAL A 48 -21.48 -6.80 -23.71
N ILE A 49 -20.22 -6.71 -23.30
CA ILE A 49 -19.82 -6.89 -21.90
C ILE A 49 -20.40 -5.72 -21.10
N LYS A 50 -21.43 -5.95 -20.30
CA LYS A 50 -22.08 -4.91 -19.49
C LYS A 50 -21.35 -4.65 -18.17
N THR A 51 -20.72 -5.67 -17.61
CA THR A 51 -20.02 -5.54 -16.32
C THR A 51 -18.83 -6.49 -16.30
N ILE A 52 -17.69 -6.01 -15.90
CA ILE A 52 -16.57 -6.84 -15.45
C ILE A 52 -16.67 -6.79 -13.92
N GLU A 53 -17.32 -7.77 -13.33
CA GLU A 53 -17.21 -7.98 -11.89
C GLU A 53 -15.87 -8.65 -11.65
N GLY A 54 -14.96 -7.92 -11.01
CA GLY A 54 -13.71 -8.50 -10.52
C GLY A 54 -14.07 -9.52 -9.43
N ASN A 55 -13.70 -10.79 -9.62
CA ASN A 55 -13.75 -11.74 -8.52
C ASN A 55 -12.93 -11.18 -7.37
N LYS A 56 -13.45 -11.29 -6.16
CA LYS A 56 -12.68 -11.01 -4.96
C LYS A 56 -11.45 -11.90 -4.98
N GLU A 57 -10.29 -11.29 -5.11
CA GLU A 57 -9.03 -12.03 -5.10
C GLU A 57 -8.75 -12.52 -3.70
N THR A 58 -8.21 -13.73 -3.59
CA THR A 58 -7.83 -14.34 -2.33
C THR A 58 -6.36 -14.74 -2.35
N LEU A 59 -5.70 -14.58 -1.20
CA LEU A 59 -4.40 -15.15 -0.91
C LEU A 59 -4.61 -16.34 0.01
N ASP A 60 -4.17 -17.51 -0.42
CA ASP A 60 -4.11 -18.70 0.43
C ASP A 60 -2.69 -18.77 1.04
N LEU A 61 -2.61 -18.69 2.36
CA LEU A 61 -1.36 -18.67 3.12
C LEU A 61 -1.22 -19.96 3.90
N GLN A 62 -0.04 -20.57 3.87
CA GLN A 62 0.30 -21.73 4.68
C GLN A 62 1.35 -21.35 5.71
N LEU A 63 1.03 -21.56 6.97
CA LEU A 63 1.90 -21.28 8.11
C LEU A 63 2.15 -22.54 8.92
N VAL A 64 3.32 -22.61 9.54
CA VAL A 64 3.67 -23.68 10.49
C VAL A 64 4.23 -23.06 11.75
N LYS A 65 3.85 -23.63 12.90
CA LYS A 65 4.48 -23.29 14.16
C LYS A 65 5.81 -24.01 14.29
N LEU A 66 6.86 -23.25 14.60
CA LEU A 66 8.22 -23.78 14.79
C LEU A 66 8.73 -23.50 16.20
N ASP A 67 9.55 -24.43 16.68
CA ASP A 67 10.36 -24.22 17.88
C ASP A 67 11.62 -23.39 17.59
N ARG A 68 12.45 -23.18 18.63
CA ARG A 68 13.72 -22.44 18.50
C ARG A 68 14.76 -23.15 17.62
N GLN A 69 14.55 -24.41 17.29
CA GLN A 69 15.40 -25.22 16.43
C GLN A 69 14.79 -25.38 15.02
N TYR A 70 13.75 -24.59 14.70
CA TYR A 70 13.01 -24.64 13.45
C TYR A 70 12.34 -25.99 13.17
N LYS A 71 11.91 -26.70 14.22
CA LYS A 71 11.14 -27.94 14.10
C LYS A 71 9.65 -27.66 14.30
N PRO A 72 8.77 -28.28 13.49
CA PRO A 72 7.32 -28.13 13.64
C PRO A 72 6.85 -28.55 15.03
N MET A 73 5.99 -27.75 15.62
CA MET A 73 5.37 -27.97 16.94
C MET A 73 3.84 -27.94 16.85
N PRO A 74 3.12 -28.68 17.70
CA PRO A 74 1.67 -28.51 17.78
C PRO A 74 1.30 -27.14 18.32
N LEU A 75 0.13 -26.66 17.87
CA LEU A 75 -0.53 -25.49 18.42
C LEU A 75 -1.34 -25.90 19.64
N ARG A 76 -1.27 -25.15 20.71
CA ARG A 76 -2.09 -25.37 21.90
C ARG A 76 -3.40 -24.59 21.75
N ASP A 77 -4.42 -24.99 22.49
CA ASP A 77 -5.75 -24.37 22.43
C ASP A 77 -5.71 -22.88 22.81
N ASP A 78 -4.93 -22.50 23.83
CA ASP A 78 -4.74 -21.11 24.23
C ASP A 78 -4.06 -20.26 23.14
N GLU A 79 -3.08 -20.82 22.45
CA GLU A 79 -2.42 -20.15 21.30
C GLU A 79 -3.35 -20.03 20.11
N LEU A 80 -4.16 -21.05 19.82
CA LEU A 80 -5.16 -21.01 18.76
C LEU A 80 -6.20 -19.93 19.02
N GLU A 81 -6.63 -19.76 20.27
CA GLU A 81 -7.54 -18.68 20.64
C GLU A 81 -6.93 -17.30 20.42
N GLU A 82 -5.66 -17.09 20.81
CA GLU A 82 -4.95 -15.84 20.55
C GLU A 82 -4.74 -15.57 19.06
N ILE A 83 -4.35 -16.58 18.28
CA ILE A 83 -4.18 -16.50 16.83
C ILE A 83 -5.51 -16.17 16.16
N SER A 84 -6.59 -16.86 16.55
CA SER A 84 -7.93 -16.61 16.01
C SER A 84 -8.40 -15.19 16.31
N ARG A 85 -8.14 -14.70 17.51
CA ARG A 85 -8.45 -13.30 17.87
C ARG A 85 -7.64 -12.32 17.05
N TRP A 86 -6.35 -12.57 16.81
CA TRP A 86 -5.51 -11.74 15.98
C TRP A 86 -6.00 -11.68 14.53
N LEU A 87 -6.33 -12.82 13.93
CA LEU A 87 -6.65 -12.93 12.50
C LEU A 87 -8.09 -12.55 12.18
N PHE A 88 -9.06 -12.97 13.01
CA PHE A 88 -10.48 -12.91 12.68
C PHE A 88 -11.29 -11.88 13.47
N SER A 89 -10.71 -11.19 14.47
CA SER A 89 -11.43 -10.11 15.17
C SER A 89 -11.57 -8.80 14.38
N PRO A 90 -10.64 -8.42 13.47
CA PRO A 90 -10.82 -7.21 12.70
C PRO A 90 -12.05 -7.27 11.81
N GLN A 91 -12.93 -6.25 11.90
CA GLN A 91 -14.14 -6.12 11.07
C GLN A 91 -13.93 -5.19 9.87
N GLU A 92 -12.72 -4.69 9.68
CA GLU A 92 -12.34 -3.80 8.60
C GLU A 92 -11.14 -4.38 7.86
N TYR A 93 -10.97 -3.98 6.59
CA TYR A 93 -9.77 -4.32 5.83
C TYR A 93 -8.52 -3.80 6.54
N LYS A 94 -7.57 -4.69 6.78
CA LYS A 94 -6.31 -4.39 7.47
C LYS A 94 -5.11 -4.73 6.58
N PRO A 95 -3.98 -4.05 6.78
CA PRO A 95 -2.76 -4.30 6.01
C PRO A 95 -2.16 -5.67 6.35
N LEU A 96 -1.83 -6.42 5.30
CA LEU A 96 -1.07 -7.65 5.33
C LEU A 96 0.21 -7.47 4.51
N MET A 97 1.34 -7.74 5.10
CA MET A 97 2.62 -7.88 4.42
C MET A 97 3.07 -9.33 4.47
N VAL A 98 3.44 -9.86 3.33
CA VAL A 98 3.99 -11.22 3.21
C VAL A 98 5.48 -11.07 2.93
N ASP A 99 6.29 -11.54 3.86
CA ASP A 99 7.73 -11.64 3.72
C ASP A 99 8.37 -10.41 3.05
N ASN A 100 8.75 -9.43 3.70
CA ASN A 100 9.52 -8.24 3.25
C ASN A 100 9.54 -7.93 1.73
N LYS A 101 8.53 -8.38 0.96
CA LYS A 101 8.44 -8.18 -0.49
C LYS A 101 8.21 -6.71 -0.89
N GLY A 102 8.08 -5.82 0.11
CA GLY A 102 7.89 -4.40 -0.14
C GLY A 102 6.50 -4.05 -0.67
N VAL A 103 5.56 -5.00 -0.58
CA VAL A 103 4.16 -4.81 -0.96
C VAL A 103 3.23 -5.06 0.22
N VAL A 104 2.14 -4.30 0.25
CA VAL A 104 1.10 -4.35 1.27
C VAL A 104 -0.21 -4.72 0.59
N TYR A 105 -0.87 -5.73 1.11
CA TYR A 105 -2.21 -6.12 0.72
C TYR A 105 -3.20 -5.58 1.75
N TYR A 106 -4.35 -5.09 1.35
CA TYR A 106 -5.43 -4.74 2.28
C TYR A 106 -6.56 -5.74 2.13
N GLY A 107 -7.01 -6.29 3.25
CA GLY A 107 -8.04 -7.32 3.25
C GLY A 107 -8.39 -7.82 4.65
N ILE A 108 -9.10 -8.93 4.70
CA ILE A 108 -9.49 -9.63 5.93
C ILE A 108 -9.26 -11.13 5.79
N PHE A 109 -8.97 -11.80 6.89
CA PHE A 109 -9.02 -13.25 6.94
C PHE A 109 -10.47 -13.72 7.04
N THR A 110 -10.87 -14.59 6.10
CA THR A 110 -12.26 -15.11 6.00
C THR A 110 -12.40 -16.54 6.42
N GLY A 111 -11.31 -17.25 6.60
CA GLY A 111 -11.32 -18.63 7.05
C GLY A 111 -9.93 -19.22 7.11
N GLY A 112 -9.85 -20.44 7.62
CA GLY A 112 -8.64 -21.22 7.68
C GLY A 112 -8.88 -22.60 8.26
N ASP A 113 -7.97 -23.52 7.93
CA ASP A 113 -7.97 -24.88 8.41
C ASP A 113 -6.73 -25.12 9.26
N ILE A 114 -6.91 -25.92 10.29
CA ILE A 114 -5.82 -26.36 11.17
C ILE A 114 -5.55 -27.83 10.88
N TRP A 115 -4.32 -28.12 10.53
CA TRP A 115 -3.86 -29.48 10.33
C TRP A 115 -2.99 -29.87 11.52
N GLN A 116 -3.53 -30.73 12.35
CA GLN A 116 -2.86 -31.19 13.56
C GLN A 116 -3.16 -32.69 13.77
N ASN A 117 -2.15 -33.53 13.55
CA ASN A 117 -2.20 -34.95 13.89
C ASN A 117 -0.89 -35.35 14.59
N GLU A 118 -0.74 -36.62 14.93
CA GLU A 118 0.47 -37.12 15.62
C GLU A 118 1.77 -36.89 14.82
N TYR A 119 1.67 -36.75 13.49
CA TYR A 119 2.79 -36.59 12.55
C TYR A 119 2.91 -35.16 12.01
N ASP A 120 1.77 -34.51 11.75
CA ASP A 120 1.70 -33.15 11.18
C ASP A 120 1.39 -32.16 12.29
N LYS A 121 2.40 -31.42 12.69
CA LYS A 121 2.35 -30.54 13.86
C LYS A 121 2.13 -29.12 13.47
N GLY A 122 1.00 -28.53 13.90
CA GLY A 122 0.77 -27.09 13.95
C GLY A 122 0.79 -26.34 12.62
N TYR A 123 0.20 -26.90 11.57
CA TYR A 123 0.01 -26.25 10.28
C TYR A 123 -1.31 -25.50 10.22
N LEU A 124 -1.26 -24.32 9.64
CA LEU A 124 -2.43 -23.48 9.38
C LEU A 124 -2.50 -23.18 7.88
N THR A 125 -3.66 -23.40 7.28
CA THR A 125 -3.99 -22.89 5.96
C THR A 125 -4.99 -21.76 6.15
N LEU A 126 -4.67 -20.55 5.69
CA LEU A 126 -5.46 -19.36 5.92
C LEU A 126 -5.88 -18.77 4.59
N ARG A 127 -7.11 -18.28 4.53
CA ARG A 127 -7.64 -17.54 3.38
C ARG A 127 -7.80 -16.08 3.73
N PHE A 128 -7.12 -15.23 2.95
CA PHE A 128 -7.18 -13.77 3.06
C PHE A 128 -7.88 -13.19 1.84
N GLU A 129 -9.01 -12.54 2.04
CA GLU A 129 -9.79 -11.87 1.00
C GLU A 129 -9.28 -10.44 0.81
N LEU A 130 -8.88 -10.11 -0.41
CA LEU A 130 -8.39 -8.78 -0.77
C LEU A 130 -9.54 -7.80 -0.99
N ASN A 131 -9.33 -6.55 -0.63
CA ASN A 131 -10.28 -5.47 -0.92
C ASN A 131 -10.16 -4.93 -2.36
N THR A 132 -9.04 -5.20 -3.03
CA THR A 132 -8.73 -4.71 -4.38
C THR A 132 -7.97 -5.77 -5.18
N ASP A 133 -7.95 -5.60 -6.49
CA ASP A 133 -7.23 -6.43 -7.45
C ASP A 133 -5.72 -6.09 -7.58
N HIS A 134 -5.21 -5.22 -6.72
CA HIS A 134 -3.83 -4.79 -6.72
C HIS A 134 -3.25 -4.74 -5.30
N ALA A 135 -1.93 -4.82 -5.21
CA ALA A 135 -1.20 -4.53 -3.98
C ALA A 135 -0.78 -3.05 -3.93
N TYR A 136 -0.29 -2.65 -2.80
CA TYR A 136 0.29 -1.33 -2.59
C TYR A 136 1.77 -1.48 -2.25
N SER A 137 2.59 -0.50 -2.64
CA SER A 137 3.93 -0.38 -2.08
C SER A 137 3.85 -0.03 -0.59
N VAL A 138 4.94 -0.20 0.14
CA VAL A 138 5.09 0.49 1.42
C VAL A 138 5.04 2.01 1.19
N LEU A 139 4.51 2.74 2.18
CA LEU A 139 4.43 4.20 2.11
C LEU A 139 5.83 4.80 1.90
N GLN A 140 6.00 5.54 0.82
CA GLN A 140 7.26 6.19 0.46
C GLN A 140 7.20 7.67 0.83
N ASN A 141 8.28 8.15 1.42
CA ASN A 141 8.44 9.55 1.79
C ASN A 141 9.77 10.06 1.26
N SER A 142 9.74 11.09 0.41
CA SER A 142 10.93 11.75 -0.12
C SER A 142 10.92 13.23 0.26
N THR A 143 11.88 13.65 1.07
CA THR A 143 11.94 15.02 1.62
C THR A 143 13.13 15.77 1.05
N PHE A 144 12.89 17.01 0.60
CA PHE A 144 13.89 17.87 -0.01
C PHE A 144 13.84 19.28 0.59
N ARG A 145 15.01 19.81 0.95
CA ARG A 145 15.17 21.24 1.25
C ARG A 145 15.42 21.99 -0.04
N VAL A 146 14.70 23.07 -0.24
CA VAL A 146 14.74 23.94 -1.42
C VAL A 146 15.11 25.36 -0.99
N ASN A 147 16.04 25.97 -1.69
CA ASN A 147 16.41 27.37 -1.55
C ASN A 147 16.64 27.94 -2.96
N GLY A 148 15.61 28.60 -3.51
CA GLY A 148 15.55 29.03 -4.89
C GLY A 148 15.05 27.91 -5.82
N THR A 149 15.88 27.41 -6.73
CA THR A 149 15.52 26.36 -7.69
C THR A 149 16.30 25.06 -7.40
N LYS A 150 15.58 23.95 -7.36
CA LYS A 150 16.16 22.61 -7.18
C LYS A 150 15.61 21.64 -8.21
N GLN A 151 16.47 20.82 -8.79
CA GLN A 151 16.09 19.69 -9.64
C GLN A 151 16.30 18.39 -8.89
N ILE A 152 15.32 17.50 -8.95
CA ILE A 152 15.34 16.18 -8.32
C ILE A 152 14.82 15.12 -9.28
N LYS A 153 15.08 13.86 -8.96
CA LYS A 153 14.48 12.71 -9.63
C LYS A 153 13.65 11.92 -8.63
N LEU A 154 12.40 11.62 -8.99
CA LEU A 154 11.54 10.69 -8.28
C LEU A 154 11.28 9.48 -9.17
N THR A 155 11.37 8.28 -8.60
CA THR A 155 11.06 7.05 -9.34
C THR A 155 9.73 6.50 -8.87
N SER A 156 8.84 6.18 -9.82
CA SER A 156 7.59 5.49 -9.56
C SER A 156 7.61 4.09 -10.17
N ARG A 157 7.15 3.11 -9.41
CA ARG A 157 6.94 1.72 -9.83
C ARG A 157 5.45 1.38 -9.97
N HIS A 158 4.61 2.40 -9.98
CA HIS A 158 3.17 2.26 -10.13
C HIS A 158 2.83 1.58 -11.47
N THR A 159 2.20 0.41 -11.42
CA THR A 159 1.89 -0.39 -12.61
C THR A 159 0.41 -0.55 -12.88
N TYR A 160 -0.45 -0.16 -11.92
CA TYR A 160 -1.88 -0.36 -12.00
C TYR A 160 -2.58 0.62 -12.95
N SER A 161 -2.10 1.85 -13.02
CA SER A 161 -2.63 2.88 -13.92
C SER A 161 -1.50 3.66 -14.60
N GLN A 162 -1.84 4.54 -15.53
CA GLN A 162 -0.86 5.32 -16.26
C GLN A 162 -0.01 6.22 -15.36
N PHE A 163 -0.58 6.71 -14.26
CA PHE A 163 0.06 7.67 -13.37
C PHE A 163 -0.17 7.32 -11.92
N ASN A 164 0.85 7.58 -11.10
CA ASN A 164 0.78 7.52 -9.65
C ASN A 164 0.45 8.89 -9.07
N GLU A 165 -0.64 8.97 -8.33
CA GLU A 165 -1.04 10.16 -7.57
C GLU A 165 -0.18 10.25 -6.31
N ILE A 166 0.34 11.44 -5.99
CA ILE A 166 1.22 11.66 -4.86
C ILE A 166 0.75 12.84 -4.03
N ASP A 167 0.72 12.69 -2.74
CA ASP A 167 0.48 13.79 -1.82
C ASP A 167 1.74 14.62 -1.63
N ILE A 168 1.55 15.92 -1.35
CA ILE A 168 2.67 16.84 -1.18
C ILE A 168 2.48 17.67 0.09
N GLU A 169 3.46 17.61 0.98
CA GLU A 169 3.55 18.47 2.15
C GLU A 169 4.62 19.54 1.90
N LEU A 170 4.25 20.81 2.10
CA LEU A 170 5.11 21.96 1.97
C LEU A 170 5.28 22.68 3.30
N LYS A 171 6.53 22.93 3.70
CA LYS A 171 6.87 23.84 4.80
C LYS A 171 7.65 25.01 4.22
N ILE A 172 6.99 26.16 4.07
CA ILE A 172 7.53 27.34 3.42
C ILE A 172 8.32 28.16 4.44
N ALA A 173 9.60 28.37 4.17
CA ALA A 173 10.47 29.12 5.06
C ALA A 173 10.36 30.63 4.81
N SER A 174 10.15 31.04 3.56
CA SER A 174 9.95 32.44 3.16
C SER A 174 9.38 32.55 1.76
N GLY A 175 8.84 33.74 1.45
CA GLY A 175 8.18 34.02 0.18
C GLY A 175 6.71 33.66 0.18
N SER A 176 5.97 34.13 -0.83
CA SER A 176 4.53 33.93 -1.00
C SER A 176 4.20 33.03 -2.20
N SER A 177 5.18 32.35 -2.75
CA SER A 177 4.99 31.49 -3.94
C SER A 177 5.85 30.22 -3.86
N PHE A 178 5.30 29.16 -4.43
CA PHE A 178 5.97 27.88 -4.57
C PHE A 178 5.56 27.20 -5.87
N MET A 179 6.49 26.55 -6.57
CA MET A 179 6.21 25.86 -7.81
C MET A 179 6.87 24.48 -7.85
N ILE A 180 6.13 23.51 -8.34
CA ILE A 180 6.63 22.17 -8.64
C ILE A 180 6.27 21.85 -10.09
N PHE A 181 7.28 21.53 -10.88
CA PHE A 181 7.12 21.18 -12.29
C PHE A 181 7.65 19.78 -12.56
N ASN A 182 6.75 18.85 -12.87
CA ASN A 182 7.14 17.53 -13.38
C ASN A 182 7.39 17.63 -14.88
N ARG A 183 8.66 17.69 -15.29
CA ARG A 183 9.05 17.78 -16.70
C ARG A 183 8.69 16.53 -17.51
N THR A 184 8.60 15.38 -16.85
CA THR A 184 8.27 14.09 -17.49
C THR A 184 6.80 14.06 -17.93
N THR A 185 5.88 14.55 -17.09
CA THR A 185 4.45 14.59 -17.39
C THR A 185 3.96 15.94 -17.94
N GLY A 186 4.80 16.98 -17.90
CA GLY A 186 4.44 18.34 -18.29
C GLY A 186 3.59 19.11 -17.28
N GLN A 187 3.32 18.55 -16.11
CA GLN A 187 2.47 19.17 -15.11
C GLN A 187 3.22 20.21 -14.28
N ARG A 188 2.61 21.36 -14.12
CA ARG A 188 3.15 22.48 -13.35
C ARG A 188 2.14 22.93 -12.29
N MET A 189 2.42 22.61 -11.07
CA MET A 189 1.71 23.05 -9.88
C MET A 189 2.27 24.39 -9.41
N GLU A 190 1.41 25.36 -9.15
CA GLU A 190 1.80 26.69 -8.69
C GLU A 190 0.94 27.15 -7.53
N LEU A 191 1.62 27.66 -6.50
CA LEU A 191 1.06 28.45 -5.41
C LEU A 191 1.57 29.88 -5.54
N LYS A 192 0.66 30.86 -5.52
CA LYS A 192 0.97 32.27 -5.68
C LYS A 192 0.20 33.14 -4.68
N ASN A 193 0.86 34.23 -4.28
CA ASN A 193 0.26 35.20 -3.35
C ASN A 193 -0.30 34.56 -2.07
N LEU A 194 0.44 33.61 -1.52
CA LEU A 194 0.02 32.94 -0.29
C LEU A 194 -0.18 33.95 0.83
N PRO A 195 -1.21 33.78 1.65
CA PRO A 195 -1.47 34.65 2.80
C PRO A 195 -0.28 34.70 3.76
N SER A 196 -0.15 35.83 4.44
CA SER A 196 0.84 35.95 5.52
C SER A 196 0.58 34.94 6.62
N GLY A 197 1.63 34.26 7.09
CA GLY A 197 1.50 33.21 8.10
C GLY A 197 1.17 31.82 7.57
N CYS A 198 0.83 31.66 6.30
CA CYS A 198 0.62 30.36 5.69
C CYS A 198 1.99 29.74 5.36
N THR A 199 2.49 28.92 6.29
CA THR A 199 3.81 28.31 6.20
C THR A 199 3.79 26.81 6.02
N HIS A 200 2.66 26.16 6.34
CA HIS A 200 2.52 24.72 6.27
C HIS A 200 1.28 24.34 5.44
N ILE A 201 1.50 23.73 4.29
CA ILE A 201 0.45 23.39 3.31
C ILE A 201 0.50 21.89 3.03
N TYR A 202 -0.66 21.26 2.99
CA TYR A 202 -0.82 19.89 2.53
C TYR A 202 -1.68 19.86 1.26
N ILE A 203 -1.22 19.12 0.27
CA ILE A 203 -1.90 18.93 -1.01
C ILE A 203 -2.23 17.45 -1.13
N TYR A 204 -3.51 17.16 -0.98
CA TYR A 204 -4.08 15.82 -1.11
C TYR A 204 -4.35 15.55 -2.58
N ASN A 205 -3.77 14.53 -3.13
CA ASN A 205 -3.95 14.12 -4.52
C ASN A 205 -4.56 12.73 -4.62
N GLU A 206 -4.31 11.87 -3.63
CA GLU A 206 -4.95 10.57 -3.54
C GLU A 206 -6.39 10.73 -3.02
N GLY A 207 -7.36 10.15 -3.75
CA GLY A 207 -8.78 10.25 -3.41
C GLY A 207 -9.39 11.62 -3.73
N VAL A 208 -9.90 12.34 -2.72
CA VAL A 208 -10.52 13.66 -2.91
C VAL A 208 -9.45 14.74 -3.00
N LYS A 209 -9.22 15.25 -4.20
CA LYS A 209 -8.16 16.24 -4.49
C LYS A 209 -8.50 17.61 -3.88
N HIS A 210 -7.67 18.05 -2.95
CA HIS A 210 -7.81 19.36 -2.32
C HIS A 210 -6.48 19.86 -1.75
N ILE A 211 -6.48 21.13 -1.33
CA ILE A 211 -5.36 21.79 -0.68
C ILE A 211 -5.82 22.33 0.67
N GLU A 212 -5.00 22.17 1.68
CA GLU A 212 -5.27 22.59 3.05
C GLU A 212 -4.13 23.42 3.61
N ASN A 213 -4.47 24.52 4.30
CA ASN A 213 -3.53 25.23 5.15
C ASN A 213 -3.49 24.54 6.51
N MET A 214 -2.35 23.97 6.87
CA MET A 214 -2.19 23.25 8.12
C MET A 214 -1.99 24.18 9.33
N ASP A 215 -1.62 25.46 9.07
CA ASP A 215 -1.52 26.48 10.13
C ASP A 215 -2.88 27.05 10.49
N ASP A 216 -3.81 27.14 9.51
CA ASP A 216 -5.18 27.63 9.68
C ASP A 216 -6.11 26.90 8.70
N LYS A 217 -6.79 25.87 9.18
CA LYS A 217 -7.68 25.01 8.37
C LYS A 217 -8.93 25.72 7.83
N GLU A 218 -9.32 26.84 8.41
CA GLU A 218 -10.44 27.65 7.93
C GLU A 218 -10.03 28.52 6.72
N GLN A 219 -8.73 28.77 6.55
CA GLN A 219 -8.21 29.58 5.47
C GLN A 219 -8.20 28.82 4.15
N ASN A 220 -9.04 29.23 3.21
CA ASN A 220 -9.17 28.60 1.91
C ASN A 220 -8.04 29.02 0.97
N LEU A 221 -7.20 28.09 0.54
CA LEU A 221 -6.09 28.32 -0.40
C LEU A 221 -6.45 28.13 -1.88
N ARG A 222 -7.70 27.89 -2.22
CA ARG A 222 -8.13 27.52 -3.57
C ARG A 222 -7.86 28.60 -4.62
N SER A 223 -7.93 29.90 -4.22
CA SER A 223 -7.60 31.05 -5.07
C SER A 223 -6.10 31.26 -5.28
N HIS A 224 -5.28 30.70 -4.42
CA HIS A 224 -3.82 30.79 -4.43
C HIS A 224 -3.16 29.62 -5.15
N PHE A 225 -3.95 28.64 -5.59
CA PHE A 225 -3.51 27.40 -6.22
C PHE A 225 -4.06 27.26 -7.65
N ASN A 226 -3.21 26.93 -8.61
CA ASN A 226 -3.61 26.77 -10.01
C ASN A 226 -4.39 25.49 -10.32
N LYS A 227 -4.74 24.69 -9.30
CA LYS A 227 -5.51 23.44 -9.37
C LYS A 227 -4.87 22.32 -10.19
N VAL A 228 -3.58 22.40 -10.44
CA VAL A 228 -2.80 21.33 -11.07
C VAL A 228 -2.18 20.45 -9.97
N PHE A 229 -2.58 19.20 -9.94
CA PHE A 229 -2.06 18.19 -9.02
C PHE A 229 -0.97 17.38 -9.72
N ILE A 230 0.19 17.24 -9.08
CA ILE A 230 1.33 16.52 -9.65
C ILE A 230 1.09 15.01 -9.51
N HIS A 231 1.29 14.29 -10.60
CA HIS A 231 1.40 12.84 -10.59
C HIS A 231 2.72 12.37 -11.21
N LEU A 232 3.11 11.15 -10.94
CA LEU A 232 4.32 10.53 -11.47
C LEU A 232 3.95 9.52 -12.56
N ALA A 233 4.64 9.57 -13.69
CA ALA A 233 4.64 8.50 -14.67
C ALA A 233 5.48 7.31 -14.15
N TYR A 234 5.24 6.12 -14.68
CA TYR A 234 6.09 4.96 -14.41
C TYR A 234 7.56 5.28 -14.76
N GLY A 235 8.47 4.85 -13.92
CA GLY A 235 9.90 5.09 -14.08
C GLY A 235 10.36 6.41 -13.47
N VAL A 236 11.39 7.03 -14.07
CA VAL A 236 12.05 8.21 -13.54
C VAL A 236 11.32 9.49 -13.96
N ASN A 237 10.92 10.30 -12.98
CA ASN A 237 10.31 11.60 -13.17
C ASN A 237 11.31 12.70 -12.80
N ASN A 238 11.53 13.64 -13.73
CA ASN A 238 12.41 14.79 -13.52
C ASN A 238 11.57 15.96 -13.00
N ILE A 239 11.78 16.33 -11.75
CA ILE A 239 11.02 17.36 -11.04
C ILE A 239 11.89 18.60 -10.84
N THR A 240 11.35 19.76 -11.18
CA THR A 240 11.93 21.06 -10.84
C THR A 240 11.07 21.71 -9.75
N ILE A 241 11.69 22.17 -8.69
CA ILE A 241 11.03 22.82 -7.56
C ILE A 241 11.58 24.24 -7.45
N GLN A 242 10.71 25.23 -7.28
CA GLN A 242 11.08 26.62 -7.02
C GLN A 242 10.39 27.14 -5.77
N GLY A 243 11.13 27.77 -4.89
CA GLY A 243 10.65 28.32 -3.62
C GLY A 243 11.71 28.26 -2.55
N GLN A 244 11.30 28.56 -1.31
CA GLN A 244 12.17 28.45 -0.14
C GLN A 244 11.45 27.65 0.96
N GLY A 245 12.01 26.51 1.34
CA GLY A 245 11.38 25.65 2.34
C GLY A 245 11.75 24.20 2.24
N ILE A 246 10.84 23.36 2.68
CA ILE A 246 10.94 21.91 2.62
C ILE A 246 9.73 21.39 1.86
N VAL A 247 9.97 20.48 0.92
CA VAL A 247 8.95 19.72 0.23
C VAL A 247 9.09 18.25 0.56
N ARG A 248 7.98 17.61 0.87
CA ARG A 248 7.89 16.17 1.11
C ARG A 248 6.86 15.58 0.15
N PHE A 249 7.29 14.63 -0.65
CA PHE A 249 6.44 13.81 -1.50
C PHE A 249 6.09 12.53 -0.77
N ILE A 250 4.81 12.21 -0.73
CA ILE A 250 4.25 11.08 0.00
C ILE A 250 3.45 10.27 -1.00
N SER A 251 3.75 8.98 -1.14
CA SER A 251 3.01 8.11 -2.06
C SER A 251 2.95 6.68 -1.56
N GLN A 252 1.85 6.03 -1.88
CA GLN A 252 1.69 4.59 -1.79
C GLN A 252 1.28 4.08 -3.18
N GLU A 253 2.19 3.41 -3.86
CA GLU A 253 2.00 3.04 -5.25
C GLU A 253 1.12 1.81 -5.37
N LYS A 254 0.16 1.84 -6.30
CA LYS A 254 -0.63 0.66 -6.67
C LYS A 254 0.19 -0.19 -7.64
N VAL A 255 0.39 -1.45 -7.30
CA VAL A 255 1.22 -2.39 -8.04
C VAL A 255 0.35 -3.54 -8.52
N LEU A 256 0.35 -3.78 -9.84
CA LEU A 256 -0.28 -4.98 -10.37
C LEU A 256 0.36 -6.21 -9.74
N LEU A 257 -0.47 -7.12 -9.36
CA LEU A 257 -0.05 -8.37 -8.80
C LEU A 257 0.25 -9.31 -9.97
N ASN A 258 1.53 -9.56 -10.24
CA ASN A 258 2.02 -10.53 -11.24
C ASN A 258 2.25 -11.88 -10.60
#